data_5075b71176f5131bb05e5a21a4db33cc
#
_entry.id   5075b71176f5131bb05e5a21a4db33cc
#
_cell.length_a   1.000
_cell.length_b   1.000
_cell.length_c   1.000
_cell.angle_alpha   90.00
_cell.angle_beta   90.00
_cell.angle_gamma   90.00
#
_symmetry.space_group_name_H-M   'P 1'
#
loop_
_entity.id
_entity.type
_entity.pdbx_description
1 polymer ?
#
loop_
_entity_poly.entity_id
_entity_poly.type
_entity_poly.pdbx_seq_one_letter_code
_entity_poly.pdbx_strand_id
1 'polypeptide(L)'
;MKITPIKLSFSNAYLLTGRKTVIVDTGMPGEEAKILRAAERAGVKTNDIALILHTHGHVDHAGSTAALVKTLGVPTAVHRADEGMLRTGTMRPLTPLRLEARLILPLVNKPFPPVAPDLLVDDSFDLSAFGVEGRILHTPGHTAGSISVLLPDGAAVVGDVMMGGVMGGNLFGSRPNYHYYAEDLRAVHQSLRALLNAGVQTFYVGHGGPLARADVEKRFAFIV
;
A
#
# COMPACT_ATOMS: atom_id res chain seq x y z
N MET A 1 4.92 3.36 18.21
CA MET A 1 4.09 3.59 17.02
C MET A 1 3.00 2.54 16.93
N LYS A 2 1.80 2.86 16.39
CA LYS A 2 0.70 1.89 16.25
C LYS A 2 0.30 1.76 14.78
N ILE A 3 0.22 0.52 14.27
CA ILE A 3 -0.39 0.21 12.97
C ILE A 3 -1.81 -0.29 13.23
N THR A 4 -2.81 0.30 12.57
CA THR A 4 -4.19 -0.19 12.60
C THR A 4 -4.58 -0.60 11.18
N PRO A 5 -4.68 -1.91 10.90
CA PRO A 5 -5.16 -2.40 9.61
C PRO A 5 -6.64 -2.09 9.41
N ILE A 6 -7.00 -1.70 8.20
CA ILE A 6 -8.38 -1.46 7.77
C ILE A 6 -8.66 -2.38 6.59
N LYS A 7 -9.43 -3.44 6.83
CA LYS A 7 -9.85 -4.33 5.74
C LYS A 7 -10.91 -3.64 4.90
N LEU A 8 -10.62 -3.44 3.64
CA LEU A 8 -11.52 -2.89 2.63
C LEU A 8 -12.08 -4.01 1.73
N SER A 9 -12.76 -3.66 0.64
CA SER A 9 -13.44 -4.66 -0.19
C SER A 9 -12.47 -5.56 -0.96
N PHE A 10 -11.38 -4.99 -1.46
CA PHE A 10 -10.37 -5.71 -2.26
C PHE A 10 -8.98 -5.63 -1.65
N SER A 11 -8.64 -4.53 -1.01
CA SER A 11 -7.32 -4.28 -0.45
C SER A 11 -7.38 -3.96 1.05
N ASN A 12 -6.24 -3.66 1.63
CA ASN A 12 -6.12 -3.09 2.97
C ASN A 12 -5.65 -1.64 2.88
N ALA A 13 -6.15 -0.81 3.80
CA ALA A 13 -5.55 0.46 4.14
C ALA A 13 -5.00 0.40 5.57
N TYR A 14 -4.18 1.36 5.96
CA TYR A 14 -3.54 1.37 7.28
C TYR A 14 -3.57 2.75 7.90
N LEU A 15 -3.77 2.81 9.22
CA LEU A 15 -3.47 4.02 10.00
C LEU A 15 -2.13 3.81 10.68
N LEU A 16 -1.18 4.67 10.41
CA LEU A 16 0.08 4.77 11.13
C LEU A 16 -0.05 5.91 12.14
N THR A 17 -0.22 5.55 13.41
CA THR A 17 -0.48 6.52 14.48
C THR A 17 0.75 6.71 15.36
N GLY A 18 1.27 7.92 15.36
CA GLY A 18 2.35 8.43 16.21
C GLY A 18 1.87 9.69 16.95
N ARG A 19 2.58 10.81 16.81
CA ARG A 19 2.12 12.13 17.29
C ARG A 19 0.92 12.63 16.49
N LYS A 20 0.87 12.26 15.21
CA LYS A 20 -0.27 12.41 14.30
C LYS A 20 -0.50 11.08 13.58
N THR A 21 -1.45 11.05 12.66
CA THR A 21 -1.80 9.84 11.91
C THR A 21 -1.60 10.05 10.41
N VAL A 22 -0.96 9.09 9.78
CA VAL A 22 -0.88 8.97 8.32
C VAL A 22 -1.81 7.83 7.88
N ILE A 23 -2.68 8.11 6.91
CA ILE A 23 -3.45 7.08 6.20
C ILE A 23 -2.56 6.54 5.10
N VAL A 24 -2.33 5.23 5.06
CA VAL A 24 -1.64 4.55 3.96
C VAL A 24 -2.65 3.77 3.16
N ASP A 25 -2.79 4.15 1.89
CA ASP A 25 -3.78 3.68 0.92
C ASP A 25 -5.24 3.98 1.29
N THR A 26 -6.14 3.93 0.28
CA THR A 26 -7.51 4.42 0.43
C THR A 26 -8.59 3.48 -0.16
N GLY A 27 -8.19 2.31 -0.65
CA GLY A 27 -9.14 1.34 -1.20
C GLY A 27 -9.76 1.76 -2.55
N MET A 28 -10.82 1.05 -2.92
CA MET A 28 -11.64 1.33 -4.09
C MET A 28 -12.43 2.65 -3.92
N PRO A 29 -12.90 3.26 -5.01
CA PRO A 29 -13.83 4.38 -4.92
C PRO A 29 -15.05 4.07 -4.05
N GLY A 30 -15.41 4.99 -3.13
CA GLY A 30 -16.56 4.84 -2.23
C GLY A 30 -16.26 4.17 -0.89
N GLU A 31 -14.99 3.93 -0.56
CA GLU A 31 -14.60 3.30 0.72
C GLU A 31 -14.16 4.30 1.80
N GLU A 32 -14.16 5.61 1.51
CA GLU A 32 -13.76 6.67 2.44
C GLU A 32 -14.49 6.60 3.77
N ALA A 33 -15.79 6.30 3.77
CA ALA A 33 -16.57 6.18 4.99
C ALA A 33 -16.15 5.00 5.87
N LYS A 34 -15.62 3.91 5.29
CA LYS A 34 -15.06 2.79 6.07
C LYS A 34 -13.76 3.21 6.75
N ILE A 35 -12.92 3.96 6.05
CA ILE A 35 -11.63 4.45 6.58
C ILE A 35 -11.88 5.43 7.72
N LEU A 36 -12.77 6.40 7.55
CA LEU A 36 -13.12 7.37 8.58
C LEU A 36 -13.70 6.71 9.83
N ARG A 37 -14.61 5.75 9.68
CA ARG A 37 -15.12 4.96 10.82
C ARG A 37 -14.05 4.12 11.50
N ALA A 38 -13.09 3.59 10.74
CA ALA A 38 -11.98 2.85 11.34
C ALA A 38 -11.06 3.78 12.13
N ALA A 39 -10.80 4.98 11.64
CA ALA A 39 -10.05 6.02 12.36
C ALA A 39 -10.75 6.40 13.69
N GLU A 40 -12.06 6.66 13.63
CA GLU A 40 -12.87 6.97 14.83
C GLU A 40 -12.81 5.84 15.87
N ARG A 41 -12.99 4.57 15.44
CA ARG A 41 -12.89 3.39 16.34
C ARG A 41 -11.49 3.21 16.93
N ALA A 42 -10.46 3.66 16.21
CA ALA A 42 -9.09 3.65 16.69
C ALA A 42 -8.77 4.83 17.65
N GLY A 43 -9.74 5.72 17.90
CA GLY A 43 -9.59 6.93 18.69
C GLY A 43 -8.86 8.07 17.98
N VAL A 44 -8.72 7.99 16.65
CA VAL A 44 -8.08 9.00 15.82
C VAL A 44 -9.10 10.06 15.44
N LYS A 45 -8.85 11.31 15.82
CA LYS A 45 -9.68 12.45 15.41
C LYS A 45 -9.28 12.87 13.99
N THR A 46 -10.22 13.41 13.22
CA THR A 46 -9.96 13.90 11.85
C THR A 46 -8.82 14.93 11.79
N ASN A 47 -8.74 15.81 12.79
CA ASN A 47 -7.68 16.84 12.89
C ASN A 47 -6.29 16.27 13.25
N ASP A 48 -6.21 15.01 13.65
CA ASP A 48 -4.95 14.32 13.92
C ASP A 48 -4.40 13.61 12.68
N ILE A 49 -5.19 13.50 11.62
CA ILE A 49 -4.76 12.97 10.33
C ILE A 49 -3.96 14.07 9.62
N ALA A 50 -2.73 13.75 9.21
CA ALA A 50 -1.79 14.72 8.66
C ALA A 50 -1.42 14.47 7.19
N LEU A 51 -1.63 13.25 6.69
CA LEU A 51 -1.21 12.85 5.35
C LEU A 51 -2.00 11.65 4.86
N ILE A 52 -2.27 11.58 3.56
CA ILE A 52 -2.64 10.36 2.85
C ILE A 52 -1.44 9.96 1.99
N LEU A 53 -0.84 8.82 2.27
CA LEU A 53 0.32 8.27 1.56
C LEU A 53 -0.10 7.05 0.76
N HIS A 54 0.31 6.97 -0.50
CA HIS A 54 0.03 5.80 -1.34
C HIS A 54 1.25 4.91 -1.46
N THR A 55 1.05 3.61 -1.22
CA THR A 55 2.09 2.61 -1.54
C THR A 55 2.34 2.53 -3.04
N HIS A 56 1.29 2.73 -3.85
CA HIS A 56 1.35 2.81 -5.31
C HIS A 56 0.03 3.35 -5.88
N GLY A 57 -0.05 3.55 -7.20
CA GLY A 57 -1.13 4.29 -7.85
C GLY A 57 -2.30 3.47 -8.39
N HIS A 58 -2.54 2.22 -7.96
CA HIS A 58 -3.68 1.43 -8.45
C HIS A 58 -5.01 1.83 -7.82
N VAL A 59 -6.10 1.53 -8.53
CA VAL A 59 -7.47 1.95 -8.16
C VAL A 59 -7.89 1.45 -6.79
N ASP A 60 -7.52 0.25 -6.41
CA ASP A 60 -7.85 -0.35 -5.12
C ASP A 60 -6.95 0.11 -3.97
N HIS A 61 -5.98 1.00 -4.25
CA HIS A 61 -5.14 1.68 -3.27
C HIS A 61 -5.35 3.20 -3.26
N ALA A 62 -5.79 3.80 -4.37
CA ALA A 62 -5.96 5.25 -4.50
C ALA A 62 -7.41 5.70 -4.77
N GLY A 63 -8.35 4.76 -4.87
CA GLY A 63 -9.70 5.03 -5.38
C GLY A 63 -10.55 5.99 -4.56
N SER A 64 -10.43 5.99 -3.23
CA SER A 64 -11.18 6.89 -2.34
C SER A 64 -10.42 8.17 -1.96
N THR A 65 -9.23 8.41 -2.53
CA THR A 65 -8.38 9.56 -2.18
C THR A 65 -9.09 10.89 -2.38
N ALA A 66 -9.73 11.10 -3.53
CA ALA A 66 -10.43 12.36 -3.83
C ALA A 66 -11.51 12.68 -2.79
N ALA A 67 -12.28 11.68 -2.35
CA ALA A 67 -13.31 11.86 -1.34
C ALA A 67 -12.71 12.14 0.06
N LEU A 68 -11.60 11.45 0.41
CA LEU A 68 -10.90 11.70 1.67
C LEU A 68 -10.27 13.10 1.71
N VAL A 69 -9.61 13.53 0.63
CA VAL A 69 -9.05 14.88 0.52
C VAL A 69 -10.14 15.94 0.70
N LYS A 70 -11.29 15.77 0.03
CA LYS A 70 -12.42 16.68 0.19
C LYS A 70 -12.92 16.77 1.63
N THR A 71 -12.87 15.65 2.37
CA THR A 71 -13.38 15.58 3.75
C THR A 71 -12.37 16.07 4.77
N LEU A 72 -11.09 15.71 4.58
CA LEU A 72 -10.04 15.92 5.58
C LEU A 72 -9.22 17.19 5.34
N GLY A 73 -9.09 17.63 4.08
CA GLY A 73 -8.26 18.77 3.71
C GLY A 73 -6.76 18.54 3.94
N VAL A 74 -6.31 17.26 3.93
CA VAL A 74 -4.90 16.91 4.17
C VAL A 74 -4.16 16.66 2.86
N PRO A 75 -2.84 16.88 2.82
CA PRO A 75 -2.03 16.60 1.64
C PRO A 75 -2.01 15.11 1.30
N THR A 76 -1.73 14.84 0.02
CA THR A 76 -1.54 13.50 -0.54
C THR A 76 -0.12 13.32 -1.03
N ALA A 77 0.40 12.11 -0.90
CA ALA A 77 1.75 11.76 -1.31
C ALA A 77 1.79 10.42 -2.06
N VAL A 78 2.59 10.37 -3.11
CA VAL A 78 2.85 9.17 -3.91
C VAL A 78 4.26 9.24 -4.49
N HIS A 79 4.86 8.10 -4.82
CA HIS A 79 6.14 8.09 -5.51
C HIS A 79 6.02 8.71 -6.90
N ARG A 80 7.04 9.49 -7.30
CA ARG A 80 7.09 10.22 -8.58
C ARG A 80 6.71 9.36 -9.80
N ALA A 81 7.14 8.10 -9.84
CA ALA A 81 6.87 7.21 -10.97
C ALA A 81 5.39 6.82 -11.10
N ASP A 82 4.59 6.97 -10.03
CA ASP A 82 3.15 6.66 -10.03
C ASP A 82 2.26 7.92 -10.02
N GLU A 83 2.85 9.12 -9.98
CA GLU A 83 2.12 10.39 -10.01
C GLU A 83 1.07 10.45 -11.13
N GLY A 84 1.46 10.02 -12.34
CA GLY A 84 0.58 10.05 -13.51
C GLY A 84 -0.70 9.24 -13.33
N MET A 85 -0.67 8.13 -12.60
CA MET A 85 -1.86 7.32 -12.34
C MET A 85 -2.86 8.06 -11.44
N LEU A 86 -2.40 8.69 -10.36
CA LEU A 86 -3.28 9.48 -9.49
C LEU A 86 -3.83 10.71 -10.23
N ARG A 87 -2.97 11.40 -10.98
CA ARG A 87 -3.33 12.63 -11.69
C ARG A 87 -4.36 12.41 -12.80
N THR A 88 -4.33 11.25 -13.44
CA THR A 88 -5.27 10.90 -14.52
C THR A 88 -6.44 10.04 -14.03
N GLY A 89 -6.34 9.42 -12.86
CA GLY A 89 -7.31 8.42 -12.38
C GLY A 89 -7.32 7.15 -13.22
N THR A 90 -6.20 6.81 -13.85
CA THR A 90 -6.07 5.64 -14.72
C THR A 90 -4.78 4.87 -14.43
N MET A 91 -4.87 3.55 -14.37
CA MET A 91 -3.71 2.70 -14.14
C MET A 91 -2.89 2.51 -15.44
N ARG A 92 -1.60 2.26 -15.29
CA ARG A 92 -0.79 1.68 -16.37
C ARG A 92 -1.28 0.27 -16.72
N PRO A 93 -0.98 -0.25 -17.92
CA PRO A 93 -1.37 -1.61 -18.29
C PRO A 93 -0.87 -2.65 -17.28
N LEU A 94 -1.79 -3.43 -16.74
CA LEU A 94 -1.47 -4.49 -15.77
C LEU A 94 -0.88 -5.70 -16.49
N THR A 95 0.28 -6.19 -16.04
CA THR A 95 0.91 -7.41 -16.56
C THR A 95 0.54 -8.59 -15.67
N PRO A 96 -0.34 -9.51 -16.14
CA PRO A 96 -0.77 -10.66 -15.35
C PRO A 96 0.33 -11.70 -15.23
N LEU A 97 0.63 -12.13 -13.99
CA LEU A 97 1.60 -13.20 -13.69
C LEU A 97 0.98 -14.60 -13.74
N ARG A 98 -0.35 -14.69 -13.78
CA ARG A 98 -1.10 -15.96 -13.75
C ARG A 98 -2.30 -15.91 -14.69
N LEU A 99 -2.79 -17.09 -15.08
CA LEU A 99 -3.94 -17.20 -15.97
C LEU A 99 -5.22 -16.60 -15.38
N GLU A 100 -5.49 -16.86 -14.10
CA GLU A 100 -6.65 -16.32 -13.39
C GLU A 100 -6.63 -14.77 -13.33
N ALA A 101 -5.45 -14.16 -13.28
CA ALA A 101 -5.30 -12.71 -13.31
C ALA A 101 -5.81 -12.10 -14.64
N ARG A 102 -5.64 -12.82 -15.75
CA ARG A 102 -6.18 -12.39 -17.07
C ARG A 102 -7.70 -12.35 -17.07
N LEU A 103 -8.35 -13.29 -16.38
CA LEU A 103 -9.81 -13.38 -16.32
C LEU A 103 -10.43 -12.25 -15.52
N ILE A 104 -9.77 -11.79 -14.44
CA ILE A 104 -10.28 -10.72 -13.58
C ILE A 104 -9.84 -9.32 -14.02
N LEU A 105 -8.93 -9.21 -15.00
CA LEU A 105 -8.40 -7.93 -15.49
C LEU A 105 -9.49 -6.87 -15.80
N PRO A 106 -10.60 -7.19 -16.51
CA PRO A 106 -11.64 -6.20 -16.80
C PRO A 106 -12.38 -5.70 -15.53
N LEU A 107 -12.32 -6.43 -14.43
CA LEU A 107 -12.97 -6.08 -13.17
C LEU A 107 -12.09 -5.13 -12.34
N VAL A 108 -10.77 -5.29 -12.41
CA VAL A 108 -9.81 -4.54 -11.59
C VAL A 108 -9.21 -3.34 -12.33
N ASN A 109 -9.13 -3.36 -13.66
CA ASN A 109 -8.61 -2.25 -14.46
C ASN A 109 -9.70 -1.22 -14.76
N LYS A 110 -10.05 -0.42 -13.76
CA LYS A 110 -11.10 0.62 -13.86
C LYS A 110 -10.53 2.00 -13.56
N PRO A 111 -11.08 3.06 -14.18
CA PRO A 111 -10.74 4.43 -13.80
C PRO A 111 -11.27 4.75 -12.40
N PHE A 112 -10.66 5.73 -11.75
CA PHE A 112 -11.05 6.25 -10.44
C PHE A 112 -10.97 7.78 -10.40
N PRO A 113 -11.59 8.45 -9.42
CA PRO A 113 -11.55 9.90 -9.32
C PRO A 113 -10.11 10.42 -9.23
N PRO A 114 -9.67 11.27 -10.19
CA PRO A 114 -8.29 11.75 -10.25
C PRO A 114 -7.98 12.68 -9.08
N VAL A 115 -6.73 12.67 -8.64
CA VAL A 115 -6.17 13.59 -7.64
C VAL A 115 -4.77 13.99 -8.08
N ALA A 116 -4.50 15.29 -8.09
CA ALA A 116 -3.13 15.77 -8.23
C ALA A 116 -2.45 15.59 -6.87
N PRO A 117 -1.43 14.73 -6.73
CA PRO A 117 -0.74 14.59 -5.45
C PRO A 117 0.01 15.87 -5.10
N ASP A 118 -0.04 16.25 -3.82
CA ASP A 118 0.63 17.46 -3.30
C ASP A 118 2.12 17.25 -3.14
N LEU A 119 2.54 16.02 -2.81
CA LEU A 119 3.91 15.66 -2.49
C LEU A 119 4.35 14.45 -3.32
N LEU A 120 5.56 14.51 -3.80
CA LEU A 120 6.23 13.38 -4.47
C LEU A 120 7.25 12.77 -3.53
N VAL A 121 7.12 11.47 -3.27
CA VAL A 121 7.98 10.73 -2.35
C VAL A 121 9.14 10.05 -3.09
N ASP A 122 10.24 9.93 -2.39
CA ASP A 122 11.38 9.07 -2.65
C ASP A 122 11.95 8.56 -1.31
N ASP A 123 13.10 7.89 -1.31
CA ASP A 123 13.72 7.34 -0.09
C ASP A 123 14.14 8.40 0.93
N SER A 124 14.22 9.67 0.53
CA SER A 124 14.58 10.80 1.41
C SER A 124 13.36 11.43 2.09
N PHE A 125 12.13 10.98 1.78
CA PHE A 125 10.91 11.57 2.32
C PHE A 125 10.78 11.35 3.82
N ASP A 126 10.67 12.45 4.57
CA ASP A 126 10.62 12.44 6.04
C ASP A 126 9.18 12.35 6.55
N LEU A 127 8.77 11.17 7.01
CA LEU A 127 7.47 10.95 7.65
C LEU A 127 7.36 11.60 9.04
N SER A 128 8.48 11.94 9.68
CA SER A 128 8.46 12.58 11.00
C SER A 128 7.81 13.97 10.98
N ALA A 129 7.90 14.67 9.84
CA ALA A 129 7.20 15.92 9.59
C ALA A 129 5.66 15.76 9.70
N PHE A 130 5.14 14.56 9.45
CA PHE A 130 3.73 14.20 9.57
C PHE A 130 3.42 13.44 10.87
N GLY A 131 4.34 13.47 11.84
CA GLY A 131 4.16 12.90 13.17
C GLY A 131 4.28 11.39 13.27
N VAL A 132 4.83 10.75 12.26
CA VAL A 132 5.04 9.29 12.16
C VAL A 132 6.52 8.98 12.08
N GLU A 133 7.06 8.20 13.01
CA GLU A 133 8.42 7.69 12.95
C GLU A 133 8.48 6.49 11.99
N GLY A 134 9.21 6.67 10.89
CA GLY A 134 9.33 5.65 9.85
C GLY A 134 10.14 6.20 8.68
N ARG A 135 10.57 5.31 7.80
CA ARG A 135 11.26 5.70 6.57
C ARG A 135 10.61 5.06 5.35
N ILE A 136 10.65 5.74 4.25
CA ILE A 136 10.26 5.21 2.96
C ILE A 136 11.41 4.36 2.40
N LEU A 137 11.06 3.28 1.74
CA LEU A 137 11.95 2.49 0.90
C LEU A 137 11.28 2.31 -0.46
N HIS A 138 11.93 2.72 -1.52
CA HIS A 138 11.46 2.45 -2.88
C HIS A 138 11.54 0.94 -3.14
N THR A 139 10.40 0.34 -3.42
CA THR A 139 10.22 -1.12 -3.62
C THR A 139 9.49 -1.39 -4.93
N PRO A 140 10.12 -1.05 -6.08
CA PRO A 140 9.49 -1.17 -7.39
C PRO A 140 9.26 -2.62 -7.79
N GLY A 141 8.38 -2.79 -8.78
CA GLY A 141 8.16 -4.07 -9.44
C GLY A 141 6.69 -4.40 -9.61
N HIS A 142 5.85 -4.24 -8.58
CA HIS A 142 4.40 -4.27 -8.77
C HIS A 142 3.97 -3.09 -9.64
N THR A 143 4.39 -1.88 -9.26
CA THR A 143 4.49 -0.71 -10.12
C THR A 143 5.90 -0.15 -10.05
N ALA A 144 6.27 0.72 -11.02
CA ALA A 144 7.55 1.43 -10.99
C ALA A 144 7.66 2.38 -9.79
N GLY A 145 6.53 2.87 -9.25
CA GLY A 145 6.48 3.78 -8.11
C GLY A 145 6.09 3.11 -6.79
N SER A 146 6.08 1.78 -6.70
CA SER A 146 5.77 1.10 -5.45
C SER A 146 6.77 1.47 -4.35
N ILE A 147 6.26 1.79 -3.16
CA ILE A 147 7.04 2.08 -1.95
C ILE A 147 6.59 1.24 -0.77
N SER A 148 7.48 1.09 0.19
CA SER A 148 7.19 0.50 1.50
C SER A 148 7.50 1.49 2.61
N VAL A 149 6.71 1.45 3.68
CA VAL A 149 6.93 2.24 4.90
C VAL A 149 7.49 1.32 5.96
N LEU A 150 8.75 1.53 6.33
CA LEU A 150 9.46 0.77 7.36
C LEU A 150 9.35 1.49 8.70
N LEU A 151 8.97 0.77 9.76
CA LEU A 151 8.79 1.29 11.10
C LEU A 151 9.90 0.82 12.04
N PRO A 152 10.20 1.57 13.12
CA PRO A 152 11.31 1.27 14.02
C PRO A 152 11.24 -0.08 14.73
N ASP A 153 10.04 -0.64 14.90
CA ASP A 153 9.78 -1.93 15.56
C ASP A 153 9.95 -3.15 14.64
N GLY A 154 10.43 -2.94 13.41
CA GLY A 154 10.60 -4.00 12.42
C GLY A 154 9.34 -4.35 11.65
N ALA A 155 8.25 -3.63 11.83
CA ALA A 155 7.08 -3.76 10.98
C ALA A 155 7.24 -2.92 9.70
N ALA A 156 6.62 -3.34 8.60
CA ALA A 156 6.56 -2.54 7.38
C ALA A 156 5.20 -2.67 6.69
N VAL A 157 4.67 -1.55 6.17
CA VAL A 157 3.58 -1.55 5.20
C VAL A 157 4.21 -1.58 3.82
N VAL A 158 3.98 -2.67 3.07
CA VAL A 158 4.74 -2.97 1.84
C VAL A 158 3.90 -2.95 0.56
N GLY A 159 2.62 -2.57 0.67
CA GLY A 159 1.71 -2.59 -0.48
C GLY A 159 1.69 -3.97 -1.16
N ASP A 160 1.85 -3.97 -2.48
CA ASP A 160 1.68 -5.14 -3.33
C ASP A 160 2.99 -5.75 -3.84
N VAL A 161 4.11 -5.52 -3.12
CA VAL A 161 5.37 -6.25 -3.38
C VAL A 161 5.12 -7.77 -3.33
N MET A 162 4.22 -8.20 -2.47
CA MET A 162 3.65 -9.54 -2.37
C MET A 162 2.24 -9.46 -1.77
N MET A 163 1.50 -10.56 -1.79
CA MET A 163 0.20 -10.67 -1.15
C MET A 163 0.15 -11.83 -0.16
N GLY A 164 -0.83 -11.80 0.74
CA GLY A 164 -1.19 -12.94 1.57
C GLY A 164 -2.23 -13.84 0.89
N GLY A 165 -1.95 -15.12 0.78
CA GLY A 165 -2.90 -16.12 0.31
C GLY A 165 -3.30 -16.02 -1.17
N VAL A 166 -4.57 -16.26 -1.43
CA VAL A 166 -5.21 -16.22 -2.75
C VAL A 166 -6.59 -15.53 -2.66
N MET A 167 -7.24 -15.30 -3.81
CA MET A 167 -8.54 -14.60 -3.91
C MET A 167 -8.51 -13.22 -3.23
N GLY A 168 -7.51 -12.39 -3.59
CA GLY A 168 -7.35 -11.07 -3.00
C GLY A 168 -7.07 -11.10 -1.48
N GLY A 169 -6.41 -12.15 -0.99
CA GLY A 169 -6.08 -12.31 0.43
C GLY A 169 -7.20 -12.88 1.30
N ASN A 170 -8.35 -13.27 0.72
CA ASN A 170 -9.48 -13.79 1.49
C ASN A 170 -9.30 -15.26 1.93
N LEU A 171 -8.51 -16.06 1.20
CA LEU A 171 -8.16 -17.42 1.58
C LEU A 171 -6.68 -17.53 1.91
N PHE A 172 -6.38 -18.13 3.07
CA PHE A 172 -5.01 -18.33 3.57
C PHE A 172 -4.19 -17.03 3.66
N GLY A 173 -4.83 -15.93 4.06
CA GLY A 173 -4.27 -14.57 4.03
C GLY A 173 -2.92 -14.40 4.74
N SER A 174 -2.56 -15.27 5.70
CA SER A 174 -1.26 -15.30 6.38
C SER A 174 -0.14 -16.03 5.61
N ARG A 175 -0.42 -16.62 4.44
CA ARG A 175 0.58 -17.33 3.63
C ARG A 175 1.12 -16.43 2.54
N PRO A 176 2.42 -16.12 2.50
CA PRO A 176 3.00 -15.26 1.46
C PRO A 176 2.83 -15.84 0.06
N ASN A 177 2.52 -14.99 -0.90
CA ASN A 177 2.36 -15.35 -2.30
C ASN A 177 2.73 -14.18 -3.21
N TYR A 178 3.03 -14.47 -4.50
CA TYR A 178 3.11 -13.42 -5.50
C TYR A 178 1.76 -12.73 -5.68
N HIS A 179 1.79 -11.44 -5.90
CA HIS A 179 0.62 -10.70 -6.37
C HIS A 179 0.21 -11.20 -7.77
N TYR A 180 -1.03 -10.92 -8.18
CA TYR A 180 -1.55 -11.32 -9.50
C TYR A 180 -0.89 -10.60 -10.66
N TYR A 181 -0.42 -9.37 -10.42
CA TYR A 181 0.15 -8.48 -11.41
C TYR A 181 1.50 -7.95 -10.95
N ALA A 182 2.41 -7.69 -11.89
CA ALA A 182 3.62 -6.93 -11.66
C ALA A 182 4.11 -6.34 -12.99
N GLU A 183 4.60 -5.10 -12.96
CA GLU A 183 5.25 -4.48 -14.12
C GLU A 183 6.61 -5.15 -14.40
N ASP A 184 7.37 -5.45 -13.32
CA ASP A 184 8.67 -6.10 -13.40
C ASP A 184 8.88 -7.10 -12.23
N LEU A 185 8.83 -8.38 -12.52
CA LEU A 185 9.01 -9.43 -11.52
C LEU A 185 10.45 -9.48 -10.95
N ARG A 186 11.47 -9.08 -11.74
CA ARG A 186 12.85 -9.02 -11.25
C ARG A 186 13.01 -7.91 -10.22
N ALA A 187 12.39 -6.76 -10.47
CA ALA A 187 12.34 -5.67 -9.50
C ALA A 187 11.58 -6.07 -8.23
N VAL A 188 10.47 -6.83 -8.33
CA VAL A 188 9.79 -7.40 -7.14
C VAL A 188 10.75 -8.26 -6.31
N HIS A 189 11.56 -9.11 -6.94
CA HIS A 189 12.55 -9.93 -6.22
C HIS A 189 13.62 -9.09 -5.53
N GLN A 190 14.11 -8.03 -6.19
CA GLN A 190 15.07 -7.10 -5.59
C GLN A 190 14.45 -6.36 -4.39
N SER A 191 13.22 -5.90 -4.52
CA SER A 191 12.46 -5.24 -3.46
C SER A 191 12.22 -6.16 -2.26
N LEU A 192 11.88 -7.43 -2.48
CA LEU A 192 11.77 -8.42 -1.39
C LEU A 192 13.09 -8.61 -0.64
N ARG A 193 14.22 -8.74 -1.38
CA ARG A 193 15.56 -8.80 -0.74
C ARG A 193 15.87 -7.54 0.06
N ALA A 194 15.59 -6.36 -0.50
CA ALA A 194 15.83 -5.09 0.18
C ALA A 194 15.05 -4.99 1.49
N LEU A 195 13.78 -5.41 1.51
CA LEU A 195 12.95 -5.46 2.71
C LEU A 195 13.51 -6.44 3.77
N LEU A 196 13.92 -7.63 3.35
CA LEU A 196 14.54 -8.62 4.24
C LEU A 196 15.88 -8.10 4.80
N ASN A 197 16.73 -7.52 3.96
CA ASN A 197 18.01 -6.89 4.36
C ASN A 197 17.83 -5.69 5.29
N ALA A 198 16.72 -4.96 5.13
CA ALA A 198 16.34 -3.86 6.02
C ALA A 198 15.85 -4.35 7.40
N GLY A 199 15.78 -5.66 7.63
CA GLY A 199 15.44 -6.25 8.92
C GLY A 199 13.95 -6.36 9.19
N VAL A 200 13.08 -6.23 8.18
CA VAL A 200 11.61 -6.33 8.36
C VAL A 200 11.24 -7.70 8.95
N GLN A 201 10.44 -7.70 10.01
CA GLN A 201 9.96 -8.89 10.73
C GLN A 201 8.48 -9.18 10.45
N THR A 202 7.68 -8.12 10.28
CA THR A 202 6.23 -8.23 10.00
C THR A 202 5.87 -7.39 8.79
N PHE A 203 5.25 -8.01 7.80
CA PHE A 203 4.86 -7.38 6.54
C PHE A 203 3.36 -7.17 6.49
N TYR A 204 2.95 -5.92 6.46
CA TYR A 204 1.57 -5.50 6.23
C TYR A 204 1.38 -5.24 4.74
N VAL A 205 0.64 -6.11 4.08
CA VAL A 205 0.51 -6.18 2.62
C VAL A 205 -0.83 -5.59 2.13
N GLY A 206 -0.90 -5.18 0.88
CA GLY A 206 -2.13 -4.65 0.29
C GLY A 206 -3.29 -5.65 0.29
N HIS A 207 -3.01 -6.94 0.20
CA HIS A 207 -4.03 -7.99 0.16
C HIS A 207 -3.69 -9.13 1.13
N GLY A 208 -4.58 -9.44 2.07
CA GLY A 208 -4.35 -10.42 3.13
C GLY A 208 -3.41 -9.92 4.23
N GLY A 209 -2.55 -10.76 4.76
CA GLY A 209 -1.59 -10.43 5.81
C GLY A 209 -2.20 -10.28 7.23
N PRO A 210 -1.42 -9.84 8.22
CA PRO A 210 0.03 -9.62 8.10
C PRO A 210 0.81 -10.93 7.87
N LEU A 211 2.04 -10.79 7.32
CA LEU A 211 2.92 -11.92 7.02
C LEU A 211 4.16 -11.89 7.92
N ALA A 212 4.54 -13.04 8.45
CA ALA A 212 5.75 -13.16 9.26
C ALA A 212 6.99 -13.34 8.37
N ARG A 213 8.14 -12.79 8.80
CA ARG A 213 9.43 -12.92 8.10
C ARG A 213 9.77 -14.36 7.75
N ALA A 214 9.64 -15.27 8.70
CA ALA A 214 9.99 -16.69 8.50
C ALA A 214 9.19 -17.33 7.35
N ASP A 215 7.91 -16.99 7.22
CA ASP A 215 7.05 -17.48 6.13
C ASP A 215 7.43 -16.85 4.79
N VAL A 216 7.81 -15.59 4.78
CA VAL A 216 8.30 -14.87 3.58
C VAL A 216 9.61 -15.49 3.11
N GLU A 217 10.60 -15.69 4.00
CA GLU A 217 11.87 -16.34 3.68
C GLU A 217 11.67 -17.76 3.16
N LYS A 218 10.80 -18.54 3.80
CA LYS A 218 10.46 -19.89 3.35
C LYS A 218 9.82 -19.90 1.96
N ARG A 219 8.88 -18.98 1.71
CA ARG A 219 8.13 -18.92 0.44
C ARG A 219 9.00 -18.48 -0.72
N PHE A 220 9.94 -17.58 -0.46
CA PHE A 220 10.80 -16.94 -1.45
C PHE A 220 12.28 -17.34 -1.30
N ALA A 221 12.57 -18.53 -0.74
CA ALA A 221 13.92 -19.00 -0.46
C ALA A 221 14.86 -19.02 -1.68
N PHE A 222 14.33 -19.11 -2.89
CA PHE A 222 15.10 -19.03 -4.13
C PHE A 222 15.49 -17.60 -4.53
N ILE A 223 14.97 -16.58 -3.84
CA ILE A 223 15.29 -15.17 -4.07
C ILE A 223 16.31 -14.68 -3.02
N VAL A 224 16.29 -15.23 -1.82
CA VAL A 224 17.07 -14.79 -0.64
C VAL A 224 18.52 -15.28 -0.70
#